data_598b617ebabe9edf698142b81284bfed
#
_entry.id   598b617ebabe9edf698142b81284bfed
#
_cell.length_a   1.000
_cell.length_b   1.000
_cell.length_c   1.000
_cell.angle_alpha   90.00
_cell.angle_beta   90.00
_cell.angle_gamma   90.00
#
_symmetry.space_group_name_H-M   'P 1'
#
loop_
_entity.id
_entity.type
_entity.pdbx_description
1 polymer ?
#
loop_
_entity_poly.entity_id
_entity_poly.type
_entity_poly.pdbx_seq_one_letter_code
_entity_poly.pdbx_strand_id
1 'polypeptide(L)'
;MPEKYNGLGYQNLISIIFKLIRFRDEWMKVGKNAITDDEVIEPLHLILIEEPEAHLHAQVQQVFIKKAYEVLRNNLNLKDNKDFTTQLVISTHSSYIAHQKFESLRYFKRNNSLALPTSEVISLKSVFGIEERETEKFVIRYLNTTHNDLFFADAVILVEGPAERILLPHFIKNENCLLDSCYVTILEIGGSHAHRL
;
A
#
# COMPACT_ATOMS: atom_id res chain seq x y z
N MET A 1 6.83 30.05 -1.09
CA MET A 1 5.86 30.33 0.00
C MET A 1 6.60 30.24 1.33
N PRO A 2 6.37 31.14 2.27
CA PRO A 2 6.97 31.03 3.60
C PRO A 2 6.53 29.73 4.29
N GLU A 3 7.45 29.07 5.00
CA GLU A 3 7.26 27.76 5.68
C GLU A 3 6.04 27.70 6.60
N LYS A 4 5.73 28.80 7.25
CA LYS A 4 4.58 28.94 8.18
C LYS A 4 3.19 28.79 7.54
N TYR A 5 3.09 28.78 6.21
CA TYR A 5 1.83 28.57 5.48
C TYR A 5 1.70 27.14 4.96
N ASN A 6 2.69 26.29 5.16
CA ASN A 6 2.63 24.89 4.76
C ASN A 6 1.87 24.08 5.82
N GLY A 7 0.79 23.42 5.42
CA GLY A 7 0.09 22.48 6.30
C GLY A 7 1.00 21.32 6.74
N LEU A 8 0.68 20.70 7.86
CA LEU A 8 1.44 19.60 8.47
C LEU A 8 1.76 18.47 7.49
N GLY A 9 0.81 18.11 6.63
CA GLY A 9 1.00 17.07 5.62
C GLY A 9 2.08 17.42 4.59
N TYR A 10 2.15 18.70 4.18
CA TYR A 10 3.17 19.13 3.22
C TYR A 10 4.57 19.15 3.84
N GLN A 11 4.67 19.57 5.10
CA GLN A 11 5.93 19.52 5.85
C GLN A 11 6.42 18.08 6.02
N ASN A 12 5.51 17.15 6.34
CA ASN A 12 5.82 15.74 6.45
C ASN A 12 6.31 15.15 5.11
N LEU A 13 5.63 15.46 4.01
CA LEU A 13 6.06 15.03 2.66
C LEU A 13 7.48 15.50 2.35
N ILE A 14 7.77 16.78 2.55
CA ILE A 14 9.10 17.35 2.32
C ILE A 14 10.13 16.65 3.19
N SER A 15 9.83 16.44 4.47
CA SER A 15 10.71 15.73 5.41
C SER A 15 11.04 14.32 4.94
N ILE A 16 10.03 13.56 4.49
CA ILE A 16 10.25 12.20 3.96
C ILE A 16 11.13 12.25 2.69
N ILE A 17 10.85 13.17 1.76
CA ILE A 17 11.65 13.29 0.53
C ILE A 17 13.11 13.60 0.86
N PHE A 18 13.37 14.54 1.77
CA PHE A 18 14.74 14.85 2.17
C PHE A 18 15.44 13.68 2.86
N LYS A 19 14.71 12.90 3.69
CA LYS A 19 15.26 11.67 4.28
C LYS A 19 15.64 10.64 3.20
N LEU A 20 14.78 10.45 2.17
CA LEU A 20 15.09 9.53 1.06
C LEU A 20 16.32 9.97 0.28
N ILE A 21 16.44 11.26 -0.02
CA ILE A 21 17.63 11.82 -0.68
C ILE A 21 18.88 11.60 0.17
N ARG A 22 18.78 11.91 1.46
CA ARG A 22 19.88 11.72 2.41
C ARG A 22 20.32 10.26 2.49
N PHE A 23 19.40 9.30 2.65
CA PHE A 23 19.72 7.86 2.72
C PHE A 23 20.37 7.37 1.41
N ARG A 24 19.89 7.86 0.25
CA ARG A 24 20.54 7.58 -1.04
C ARG A 24 21.98 8.09 -1.06
N ASP A 25 22.19 9.35 -0.66
CA ASP A 25 23.50 10.00 -0.72
C ASP A 25 24.48 9.40 0.31
N GLU A 26 23.99 8.99 1.50
CA GLU A 26 24.75 8.25 2.49
C GLU A 26 25.18 6.87 1.94
N TRP A 27 24.24 6.13 1.32
CA TRP A 27 24.56 4.83 0.70
C TRP A 27 25.57 4.96 -0.44
N MET A 28 25.38 5.96 -1.30
CA MET A 28 26.26 6.24 -2.44
C MET A 28 27.58 6.90 -2.02
N LYS A 29 27.75 7.22 -0.74
CA LYS A 29 28.95 7.89 -0.21
C LYS A 29 29.27 9.19 -0.95
N VAL A 30 28.23 10.01 -1.25
CA VAL A 30 28.35 11.26 -1.98
C VAL A 30 28.25 12.47 -1.05
N GLY A 31 28.84 13.58 -1.43
CA GLY A 31 28.76 14.85 -0.69
C GLY A 31 29.61 14.83 0.57
N LYS A 32 29.03 15.21 1.73
CA LYS A 32 29.75 15.27 3.01
C LYS A 32 30.20 13.90 3.53
N ASN A 33 29.60 12.84 3.03
CA ASN A 33 29.90 11.44 3.36
C ASN A 33 30.86 10.80 2.35
N ALA A 34 31.42 11.57 1.43
CA ALA A 34 32.44 11.08 0.52
C ALA A 34 33.69 10.69 1.33
N ILE A 35 33.95 9.40 1.39
CA ILE A 35 35.07 8.82 2.11
C ILE A 35 36.14 8.42 1.10
N THR A 36 37.36 8.23 1.58
CA THR A 36 38.58 7.88 0.83
C THR A 36 38.38 6.73 -0.15
N ASP A 37 39.18 6.70 -1.21
CA ASP A 37 39.14 5.87 -2.42
C ASP A 37 38.96 4.35 -2.25
N ASP A 38 38.99 3.80 -1.04
CA ASP A 38 38.98 2.35 -0.76
C ASP A 38 37.63 1.79 -0.25
N GLU A 39 36.61 2.60 -0.05
CA GLU A 39 35.34 2.08 0.46
C GLU A 39 34.38 1.60 -0.63
N VAL A 40 34.05 0.32 -0.56
CA VAL A 40 33.08 -0.32 -1.48
C VAL A 40 31.67 0.13 -1.16
N ILE A 41 30.89 0.46 -2.19
CA ILE A 41 29.46 0.72 -2.06
C ILE A 41 28.73 -0.62 -2.06
N GLU A 42 27.85 -0.84 -1.07
CA GLU A 42 27.05 -2.05 -1.00
C GLU A 42 26.08 -2.16 -2.19
N PRO A 43 25.98 -3.34 -2.83
CA PRO A 43 25.17 -3.49 -4.06
C PRO A 43 23.67 -3.34 -3.84
N LEU A 44 23.18 -3.51 -2.59
CA LEU A 44 21.78 -3.43 -2.22
C LEU A 44 21.49 -2.24 -1.32
N HIS A 45 20.62 -1.35 -1.77
CA HIS A 45 20.00 -0.29 -0.98
C HIS A 45 18.59 -0.69 -0.59
N LEU A 46 18.39 -1.14 0.64
CA LEU A 46 17.08 -1.50 1.19
C LEU A 46 16.52 -0.34 2.01
N ILE A 47 15.37 0.18 1.59
CA ILE A 47 14.63 1.24 2.29
C ILE A 47 13.29 0.68 2.78
N LEU A 48 13.04 0.86 4.06
CA LEU A 48 11.78 0.53 4.71
C LEU A 48 11.08 1.83 5.11
N ILE A 49 9.82 1.99 4.69
CA ILE A 49 8.98 3.14 5.06
C ILE A 49 7.71 2.60 5.71
N GLU A 50 7.44 3.07 6.90
CA GLU A 50 6.26 2.71 7.65
C GLU A 50 5.25 3.86 7.60
N GLU A 51 4.02 3.54 7.19
CA GLU A 51 2.86 4.42 7.16
C GLU A 51 3.14 5.84 6.62
N PRO A 52 3.67 5.97 5.39
CA PRO A 52 4.01 7.28 4.83
C PRO A 52 2.78 8.18 4.63
N GLU A 53 1.58 7.61 4.67
CA GLU A 53 0.32 8.34 4.59
C GLU A 53 -0.01 9.18 5.81
N ALA A 54 0.65 8.99 6.93
CA ALA A 54 0.40 9.75 8.15
C ALA A 54 0.46 11.26 7.86
N HIS A 55 -0.67 11.92 8.09
CA HIS A 55 -0.89 13.36 7.80
C HIS A 55 -0.82 13.79 6.33
N LEU A 56 -0.76 12.86 5.37
CA LEU A 56 -0.79 13.19 3.95
C LEU A 56 -2.22 13.15 3.40
N HIS A 57 -2.57 14.15 2.60
CA HIS A 57 -3.83 14.13 1.85
C HIS A 57 -3.79 13.02 0.78
N ALA A 58 -4.92 12.36 0.49
CA ALA A 58 -5.03 11.22 -0.42
C ALA A 58 -4.33 11.41 -1.79
N GLN A 59 -4.49 12.59 -2.40
CA GLN A 59 -3.82 12.90 -3.68
C GLN A 59 -2.29 12.93 -3.56
N VAL A 60 -1.79 13.41 -2.42
CA VAL A 60 -0.34 13.48 -2.14
C VAL A 60 0.21 12.09 -1.91
N GLN A 61 -0.53 11.21 -1.24
CA GLN A 61 -0.15 9.81 -1.03
C GLN A 61 0.11 9.09 -2.35
N GLN A 62 -0.80 9.24 -3.33
CA GLN A 62 -0.66 8.64 -4.65
C GLN A 62 0.58 9.13 -5.40
N VAL A 63 0.84 10.42 -5.36
CA VAL A 63 2.01 11.02 -6.01
C VAL A 63 3.30 10.57 -5.32
N PHE A 64 3.31 10.53 -3.99
CA PHE A 64 4.47 10.11 -3.21
C PHE A 64 4.91 8.70 -3.59
N ILE A 65 4.00 7.73 -3.61
CA ILE A 65 4.33 6.33 -3.94
C ILE A 65 4.92 6.18 -5.34
N LYS A 66 4.35 6.91 -6.32
CA LYS A 66 4.89 6.91 -7.69
C LYS A 66 6.29 7.47 -7.77
N LYS A 67 6.59 8.49 -6.97
CA LYS A 67 7.83 9.26 -7.06
C LYS A 67 8.92 8.83 -6.08
N ALA A 68 8.58 8.17 -4.98
CA ALA A 68 9.54 7.77 -3.95
C ALA A 68 10.68 6.93 -4.52
N TYR A 69 10.37 5.93 -5.34
CA TYR A 69 11.37 5.11 -6.00
C TYR A 69 12.22 5.90 -7.01
N GLU A 70 11.59 6.79 -7.78
CA GLU A 70 12.31 7.66 -8.71
C GLU A 70 13.31 8.57 -7.99
N VAL A 71 12.91 9.13 -6.82
CA VAL A 71 13.79 9.97 -5.99
C VAL A 71 15.02 9.18 -5.53
N LEU A 72 14.83 7.94 -5.10
CA LEU A 72 15.92 7.06 -4.66
C LEU A 72 16.88 6.71 -5.81
N ARG A 73 16.38 6.57 -7.02
CA ARG A 73 17.19 6.24 -8.22
C ARG A 73 17.67 7.46 -9.00
N ASN A 74 17.25 8.67 -8.63
CA ASN A 74 17.63 9.90 -9.32
C ASN A 74 19.05 10.37 -8.96
N ASN A 75 20.03 9.61 -9.43
CA ASN A 75 21.45 9.92 -9.34
C ASN A 75 22.13 9.44 -10.61
N LEU A 76 23.09 10.19 -11.15
CA LEU A 76 23.78 9.85 -12.40
C LEU A 76 24.44 8.48 -12.35
N ASN A 77 24.99 8.10 -11.20
CA ASN A 77 25.69 6.83 -11.02
C ASN A 77 24.74 5.63 -10.83
N LEU A 78 23.44 5.87 -10.60
CA LEU A 78 22.44 4.83 -10.36
C LEU A 78 21.51 4.60 -11.54
N LYS A 79 21.32 5.61 -12.41
CA LYS A 79 20.23 5.65 -13.38
C LYS A 79 20.26 4.46 -14.35
N ASP A 80 21.46 4.07 -14.82
CA ASP A 80 21.66 3.00 -15.79
C ASP A 80 22.56 1.87 -15.26
N ASN A 81 22.98 1.95 -13.99
CA ASN A 81 23.85 0.97 -13.39
C ASN A 81 23.04 -0.20 -12.82
N LYS A 82 23.31 -1.41 -13.32
CA LYS A 82 22.66 -2.66 -12.92
C LYS A 82 23.32 -3.32 -11.70
N ASP A 83 24.52 -2.89 -11.35
CA ASP A 83 25.28 -3.45 -10.22
C ASP A 83 24.67 -3.02 -8.89
N PHE A 84 23.93 -1.89 -8.90
CA PHE A 84 23.25 -1.36 -7.72
C PHE A 84 21.74 -1.56 -7.78
N THR A 85 21.22 -2.27 -6.81
CA THR A 85 19.78 -2.52 -6.66
C THR A 85 19.20 -1.68 -5.51
N THR A 86 18.10 -0.99 -5.77
CA THR A 86 17.32 -0.33 -4.74
C THR A 86 16.02 -1.09 -4.53
N GLN A 87 15.77 -1.53 -3.29
CA GLN A 87 14.53 -2.16 -2.87
C GLN A 87 13.78 -1.24 -1.90
N LEU A 88 12.56 -0.88 -2.24
CA LEU A 88 11.68 -0.06 -1.40
C LEU A 88 10.52 -0.93 -0.91
N VAL A 89 10.40 -1.05 0.41
CA VAL A 89 9.31 -1.74 1.09
C VAL A 89 8.51 -0.71 1.88
N ILE A 90 7.20 -0.69 1.69
CA ILE A 90 6.30 0.28 2.33
C ILE A 90 5.20 -0.48 3.04
N SER A 91 5.07 -0.31 4.35
CA SER A 91 3.88 -0.72 5.08
C SER A 91 2.85 0.41 5.03
N THR A 92 1.57 0.06 4.84
CA THR A 92 0.51 1.07 4.71
C THR A 92 -0.85 0.51 5.09
N HIS A 93 -1.68 1.36 5.68
CA HIS A 93 -3.11 1.16 5.85
C HIS A 93 -3.94 1.97 4.85
N SER A 94 -3.28 2.69 3.93
CA SER A 94 -3.94 3.49 2.91
C SER A 94 -4.33 2.66 1.69
N SER A 95 -5.60 2.60 1.41
CA SER A 95 -6.13 2.03 0.17
C SER A 95 -5.57 2.75 -1.07
N TYR A 96 -5.35 4.06 -1.00
CA TYR A 96 -4.78 4.85 -2.11
C TYR A 96 -3.36 4.42 -2.47
N ILE A 97 -2.58 3.98 -1.49
CA ILE A 97 -1.24 3.44 -1.69
C ILE A 97 -1.30 2.02 -2.25
N ALA A 98 -2.17 1.19 -1.69
CA ALA A 98 -2.34 -0.20 -2.10
C ALA A 98 -2.70 -0.35 -3.60
N HIS A 99 -3.42 0.61 -4.17
CA HIS A 99 -3.83 0.56 -5.57
C HIS A 99 -2.74 0.84 -6.60
N GLN A 100 -1.60 1.38 -6.20
CA GLN A 100 -0.61 1.85 -7.17
C GLN A 100 0.16 0.74 -7.89
N LYS A 101 0.39 -0.39 -7.22
CA LYS A 101 1.12 -1.55 -7.78
C LYS A 101 0.59 -2.85 -7.20
N PHE A 102 -0.57 -3.28 -7.63
CA PHE A 102 -1.24 -4.49 -7.14
C PHE A 102 -0.32 -5.72 -7.14
N GLU A 103 0.44 -5.94 -8.20
CA GLU A 103 1.37 -7.06 -8.31
C GLU A 103 2.47 -7.07 -7.23
N SER A 104 2.80 -5.91 -6.69
CA SER A 104 3.82 -5.76 -5.65
C SER A 104 3.26 -5.90 -4.24
N LEU A 105 1.95 -6.01 -4.09
CA LEU A 105 1.31 -6.09 -2.78
C LEU A 105 1.60 -7.42 -2.10
N ARG A 106 1.84 -7.31 -0.80
CA ARG A 106 1.95 -8.42 0.15
C ARG A 106 0.93 -8.19 1.25
N TYR A 107 -0.07 -9.05 1.31
CA TYR A 107 -1.13 -8.98 2.30
C TYR A 107 -0.73 -9.78 3.54
N PHE A 108 -0.75 -9.13 4.69
CA PHE A 108 -0.48 -9.75 5.98
C PHE A 108 -1.79 -10.22 6.59
N LYS A 109 -2.07 -11.49 6.44
CA LYS A 109 -3.27 -12.13 7.00
C LYS A 109 -2.97 -12.60 8.42
N ARG A 110 -3.77 -12.12 9.38
CA ARG A 110 -3.71 -12.61 10.76
C ARG A 110 -4.44 -13.95 10.86
N ASN A 111 -3.78 -14.93 11.44
CA ASN A 111 -4.35 -16.24 11.72
C ASN A 111 -4.48 -16.43 13.24
N ASN A 112 -5.72 -16.46 13.73
CA ASN A 112 -6.04 -16.61 15.14
C ASN A 112 -6.37 -18.07 15.54
N SER A 113 -6.19 -19.04 14.65
CA SER A 113 -6.55 -20.45 14.86
C SER A 113 -5.62 -21.19 15.81
N LEU A 114 -4.46 -20.62 16.12
CA LEU A 114 -3.46 -21.21 17.00
C LEU A 114 -3.45 -20.54 18.36
N ALA A 115 -2.90 -21.23 19.38
CA ALA A 115 -2.74 -20.70 20.73
C ALA A 115 -1.96 -19.36 20.77
N LEU A 116 -1.09 -19.12 19.79
CA LEU A 116 -0.44 -17.84 19.54
C LEU A 116 -0.86 -17.32 18.17
N PRO A 117 -1.28 -16.04 18.08
CA PRO A 117 -1.61 -15.44 16.79
C PRO A 117 -0.38 -15.41 15.90
N THR A 118 -0.54 -15.86 14.66
CA THR A 118 0.50 -15.83 13.63
C THR A 118 0.06 -14.93 12.47
N SER A 119 1.03 -14.45 11.70
CA SER A 119 0.76 -13.72 10.46
C SER A 119 1.28 -14.52 9.27
N GLU A 120 0.46 -14.64 8.25
CA GLU A 120 0.80 -15.22 6.95
C GLU A 120 0.93 -14.11 5.92
N VAL A 121 1.98 -14.18 5.08
CA VAL A 121 2.21 -13.20 4.02
C VAL A 121 1.75 -13.79 2.69
N ILE A 122 0.73 -13.18 2.10
CA ILE A 122 0.13 -13.59 0.83
C ILE A 122 0.52 -12.60 -0.26
N SER A 123 1.10 -13.10 -1.35
CA SER A 123 1.31 -12.29 -2.56
C SER A 123 0.01 -12.18 -3.34
N LEU A 124 -0.54 -10.98 -3.50
CA LEU A 124 -1.79 -10.83 -4.26
C LEU A 124 -1.64 -11.22 -5.74
N LYS A 125 -0.43 -11.12 -6.28
CA LYS A 125 -0.13 -11.63 -7.62
C LYS A 125 -0.36 -13.13 -7.76
N SER A 126 -0.13 -13.91 -6.70
CA SER A 126 -0.27 -15.37 -6.74
C SER A 126 -1.70 -15.88 -6.51
N VAL A 127 -2.63 -14.99 -6.16
CA VAL A 127 -4.04 -15.34 -5.93
C VAL A 127 -4.74 -15.67 -7.25
N PHE A 128 -4.33 -15.02 -8.35
CA PHE A 128 -4.91 -15.25 -9.67
C PHE A 128 -4.04 -16.21 -10.48
N GLY A 129 -4.66 -17.22 -11.10
CA GLY A 129 -4.00 -18.15 -12.02
C GLY A 129 -3.57 -17.48 -13.32
N ILE A 130 -2.69 -18.14 -14.07
CA ILE A 130 -2.19 -17.65 -15.37
C ILE A 130 -3.31 -17.46 -16.40
N GLU A 131 -4.38 -18.23 -16.29
CA GLU A 131 -5.53 -18.21 -17.20
C GLU A 131 -6.57 -17.13 -16.81
N GLU A 132 -6.45 -16.51 -15.63
CA GLU A 132 -7.46 -15.61 -15.08
C GLU A 132 -7.13 -14.12 -15.25
N ARG A 133 -6.34 -13.75 -16.25
CA ARG A 133 -5.91 -12.35 -16.48
C ARG A 133 -7.06 -11.36 -16.67
N GLU A 134 -8.18 -11.78 -17.24
CA GLU A 134 -9.35 -10.91 -17.38
C GLU A 134 -10.05 -10.72 -16.05
N THR A 135 -10.15 -11.76 -15.24
CA THR A 135 -10.68 -11.71 -13.87
C THR A 135 -9.81 -10.83 -12.98
N GLU A 136 -8.48 -11.00 -13.04
CA GLU A 136 -7.51 -10.14 -12.34
C GLU A 136 -7.73 -8.66 -12.68
N LYS A 137 -7.77 -8.31 -13.97
CA LYS A 137 -8.01 -6.93 -14.41
C LYS A 137 -9.36 -6.39 -13.94
N PHE A 138 -10.39 -7.23 -13.95
CA PHE A 138 -11.72 -6.86 -13.47
C PHE A 138 -11.67 -6.57 -11.96
N VAL A 139 -11.11 -7.48 -11.17
CA VAL A 139 -10.98 -7.32 -9.71
C VAL A 139 -10.16 -6.09 -9.36
N ILE A 140 -9.01 -5.88 -10.02
CA ILE A 140 -8.19 -4.68 -9.81
C ILE A 140 -8.99 -3.41 -10.10
N ARG A 141 -9.74 -3.36 -11.19
CA ARG A 141 -10.58 -2.19 -11.53
C ARG A 141 -11.69 -1.99 -10.51
N TYR A 142 -12.33 -3.06 -10.10
CA TYR A 142 -13.43 -3.04 -9.14
C TYR A 142 -12.95 -2.53 -7.76
N LEU A 143 -11.86 -3.05 -7.26
CA LEU A 143 -11.21 -2.61 -6.02
C LEU A 143 -10.77 -1.14 -6.13
N ASN A 144 -10.23 -0.72 -7.26
CA ASN A 144 -9.79 0.65 -7.50
C ASN A 144 -10.92 1.68 -7.51
N THR A 145 -12.15 1.26 -7.82
CA THR A 145 -13.23 2.22 -8.08
C THR A 145 -14.10 2.48 -6.85
N THR A 146 -14.39 1.47 -6.04
CA THR A 146 -15.47 1.56 -5.06
C THR A 146 -15.21 0.93 -3.69
N HIS A 147 -14.24 0.01 -3.55
CA HIS A 147 -14.17 -0.85 -2.35
C HIS A 147 -12.76 -0.99 -1.78
N ASN A 148 -12.16 0.14 -1.50
CA ASN A 148 -10.82 0.22 -0.91
C ASN A 148 -10.72 -0.44 0.47
N ASP A 149 -11.83 -0.51 1.16
CA ASP A 149 -11.94 -1.02 2.54
C ASP A 149 -11.79 -2.54 2.61
N LEU A 150 -11.92 -3.22 1.48
CA LEU A 150 -11.88 -4.68 1.42
C LEU A 150 -10.60 -5.28 1.99
N PHE A 151 -9.46 -4.62 1.75
CA PHE A 151 -8.17 -5.11 2.25
C PHE A 151 -8.02 -5.06 3.77
N PHE A 152 -8.87 -4.30 4.45
CA PHE A 152 -8.76 -4.05 5.88
C PHE A 152 -9.95 -4.61 6.66
N ALA A 153 -10.96 -5.15 5.97
CA ALA A 153 -12.16 -5.69 6.58
C ALA A 153 -11.90 -7.03 7.26
N ASP A 154 -12.46 -7.21 8.45
CA ASP A 154 -12.50 -8.50 9.15
C ASP A 154 -13.46 -9.49 8.48
N ALA A 155 -14.54 -8.96 7.87
CA ALA A 155 -15.52 -9.75 7.14
C ALA A 155 -16.07 -8.97 5.95
N VAL A 156 -16.47 -9.70 4.91
CA VAL A 156 -17.10 -9.15 3.71
C VAL A 156 -18.44 -9.80 3.50
N ILE A 157 -19.48 -8.99 3.31
CA ILE A 157 -20.82 -9.46 2.97
C ILE A 157 -21.11 -9.04 1.53
N LEU A 158 -21.37 -10.03 0.68
CA LEU A 158 -21.75 -9.79 -0.71
C LEU A 158 -23.27 -9.66 -0.79
N VAL A 159 -23.77 -8.59 -1.42
CA VAL A 159 -25.19 -8.31 -1.58
C VAL A 159 -25.54 -8.06 -3.05
N GLU A 160 -26.77 -8.34 -3.44
CA GLU A 160 -27.21 -8.19 -4.82
C GLU A 160 -27.55 -6.74 -5.18
N GLY A 161 -28.00 -5.95 -4.19
CA GLY A 161 -28.48 -4.61 -4.49
C GLY A 161 -28.42 -3.63 -3.31
N PRO A 162 -28.82 -2.37 -3.57
CA PRO A 162 -28.74 -1.29 -2.60
C PRO A 162 -29.67 -1.47 -1.39
N ALA A 163 -30.74 -2.24 -1.53
CA ALA A 163 -31.69 -2.49 -0.44
C ALA A 163 -31.02 -3.25 0.71
N GLU A 164 -30.34 -4.34 0.40
CA GLU A 164 -29.60 -5.13 1.38
C GLU A 164 -28.43 -4.32 1.98
N ARG A 165 -27.73 -3.56 1.15
CA ARG A 165 -26.64 -2.71 1.60
C ARG A 165 -27.07 -1.68 2.65
N ILE A 166 -28.28 -1.15 2.53
CA ILE A 166 -28.84 -0.17 3.48
C ILE A 166 -29.36 -0.86 4.74
N LEU A 167 -30.00 -2.02 4.60
CA LEU A 167 -30.67 -2.70 5.70
C LEU A 167 -29.73 -3.51 6.60
N LEU A 168 -28.72 -4.17 6.00
CA LEU A 168 -27.81 -5.06 6.74
C LEU A 168 -27.10 -4.41 7.93
N PRO A 169 -26.56 -3.17 7.85
CA PRO A 169 -25.96 -2.52 9.01
C PRO A 169 -26.93 -2.36 10.19
N HIS A 170 -28.22 -2.11 9.87
CA HIS A 170 -29.27 -1.99 10.89
C HIS A 170 -29.53 -3.33 11.58
N PHE A 171 -29.61 -4.42 10.83
CA PHE A 171 -29.81 -5.76 11.40
C PHE A 171 -28.58 -6.21 12.20
N ILE A 172 -27.37 -6.03 11.70
CA ILE A 172 -26.13 -6.36 12.40
C ILE A 172 -26.10 -5.69 13.78
N LYS A 173 -26.45 -4.42 13.84
CA LYS A 173 -26.46 -3.64 15.07
C LYS A 173 -27.56 -4.06 16.06
N ASN A 174 -28.76 -4.35 15.55
CA ASN A 174 -29.92 -4.63 16.41
C ASN A 174 -29.94 -6.06 16.94
N GLU A 175 -29.47 -7.03 16.17
CA GLU A 175 -29.47 -8.44 16.56
C GLU A 175 -28.28 -8.83 17.45
N ASN A 176 -27.52 -7.85 17.93
CA ASN A 176 -26.35 -8.05 18.79
C ASN A 176 -25.40 -9.12 18.26
N CYS A 177 -25.19 -9.08 16.98
CA CYS A 177 -24.37 -10.03 16.25
C CYS A 177 -22.90 -9.80 16.58
N LEU A 178 -22.09 -10.86 16.63
CA LEU A 178 -20.64 -10.76 16.75
C LEU A 178 -20.03 -9.85 15.66
N LEU A 179 -20.72 -9.70 14.54
CA LEU A 179 -20.32 -8.81 13.45
C LEU A 179 -20.36 -7.33 13.80
N ASP A 180 -21.13 -6.92 14.83
CA ASP A 180 -21.17 -5.50 15.26
C ASP A 180 -19.82 -5.04 15.86
N SER A 181 -19.03 -5.98 16.36
CA SER A 181 -17.68 -5.71 16.88
C SER A 181 -16.57 -5.84 15.83
N CYS A 182 -16.89 -6.22 14.61
CA CYS A 182 -15.96 -6.42 13.50
C CYS A 182 -16.05 -5.27 12.49
N TYR A 183 -14.94 -5.03 11.79
CA TYR A 183 -14.97 -4.14 10.65
C TYR A 183 -15.53 -4.90 9.43
N VAL A 184 -16.83 -4.70 9.16
CA VAL A 184 -17.56 -5.39 8.11
C VAL A 184 -17.69 -4.48 6.89
N THR A 185 -17.26 -4.98 5.72
CA THR A 185 -17.49 -4.31 4.43
C THR A 185 -18.63 -4.99 3.68
N ILE A 186 -19.60 -4.22 3.21
CA ILE A 186 -20.74 -4.70 2.42
C ILE A 186 -20.54 -4.34 0.95
N LEU A 187 -20.39 -5.34 0.10
CA LEU A 187 -20.15 -5.18 -1.33
C LEU A 187 -21.43 -5.48 -2.12
N GLU A 188 -21.83 -4.52 -2.95
CA GLU A 188 -22.93 -4.69 -3.91
C GLU A 188 -22.38 -5.24 -5.23
N ILE A 189 -22.77 -6.46 -5.60
CA ILE A 189 -22.20 -7.18 -6.73
C ILE A 189 -23.05 -7.07 -8.01
N GLY A 190 -24.32 -6.65 -7.89
CA GLY A 190 -25.26 -6.63 -9.02
C GLY A 190 -25.39 -8.01 -9.68
N GLY A 191 -26.59 -8.56 -9.73
CA GLY A 191 -26.93 -9.97 -10.01
C GLY A 191 -26.22 -10.76 -11.11
N SER A 192 -25.42 -10.14 -11.99
CA SER A 192 -24.73 -10.84 -13.09
C SER A 192 -23.26 -11.15 -12.82
N HIS A 193 -22.68 -10.68 -11.72
CA HIS A 193 -21.22 -10.76 -11.50
C HIS A 193 -20.80 -11.53 -10.24
N ALA A 194 -21.74 -12.03 -9.44
CA ALA A 194 -21.49 -12.75 -8.20
C ALA A 194 -20.58 -13.98 -8.36
N HIS A 195 -20.59 -14.62 -9.51
CA HIS A 195 -19.78 -15.81 -9.79
C HIS A 195 -18.32 -15.50 -10.21
N ARG A 196 -17.96 -14.21 -10.33
CA ARG A 196 -16.62 -13.78 -10.77
C ARG A 196 -15.77 -13.20 -9.65
N LEU A 197 -16.33 -13.11 -8.44
CA LEU A 197 -15.66 -12.68 -7.20
C LEU A 197 -15.50 -13.87 -6.24
#